data_3de4a95e8c90f926d817d87ab3f08e0e
#
_entry.id   3de4a95e8c90f926d817d87ab3f08e0e
#
_cell.length_a   1.000
_cell.length_b   1.000
_cell.length_c   1.000
_cell.angle_alpha   90.00
_cell.angle_beta   90.00
_cell.angle_gamma   90.00
#
_symmetry.space_group_name_H-M   'P 1'
#
loop_
_entity.id
_entity.type
_entity.pdbx_description
1 polymer ?
#
loop_
_entity_poly.entity_id
_entity_poly.type
_entity_poly.pdbx_seq_one_letter_code
_entity_poly.pdbx_strand_id
1 'polypeptide(L)' 'MTTQLTIPRLEMSMTEGVLAEWLVANGVQVKEGDPIYSIETGKSIQEIQAPASGRLTQKAQAGETYDVGTEIGEIG' A
#
# COMPACT_ATOMS: atom_id res chain seq x y z
N MET A 1 2.49 8.00 -16.89
CA MET A 1 1.27 7.35 -16.37
C MET A 1 1.50 6.96 -14.92
N THR A 2 0.46 7.09 -14.10
CA THR A 2 0.57 6.71 -12.69
C THR A 2 -0.04 5.35 -12.45
N THR A 3 0.50 4.65 -11.47
CA THR A 3 -0.04 3.36 -11.00
C THR A 3 -0.64 3.59 -9.63
N GLN A 4 -1.93 3.28 -9.48
CA GLN A 4 -2.61 3.46 -8.20
C GLN A 4 -2.24 2.36 -7.22
N LEU A 5 -2.06 2.76 -5.96
CA LEU A 5 -1.84 1.84 -4.86
C LEU A 5 -3.12 1.78 -4.04
N THR A 6 -3.62 0.57 -3.82
CA THR A 6 -4.88 0.37 -3.10
C THR A 6 -4.69 -0.66 -2.01
N ILE A 7 -5.66 -0.72 -1.10
CA ILE A 7 -5.71 -1.80 -0.12
C ILE A 7 -6.05 -3.08 -0.87
N PRO A 8 -5.15 -4.07 -0.90
CA PRO A 8 -5.41 -5.31 -1.64
C PRO A 8 -6.26 -6.26 -0.81
N ARG A 9 -6.99 -7.12 -1.51
CA ARG A 9 -7.70 -8.21 -0.86
C ARG A 9 -6.71 -9.38 -0.73
N LEU A 10 -6.22 -9.59 0.48
CA LEU A 10 -5.25 -10.65 0.77
C LEU A 10 -5.93 -11.96 1.15
N GLU A 11 -7.19 -11.90 1.55
CA GLU A 11 -8.01 -13.06 1.90
C GLU A 11 -9.39 -12.88 1.30
N MET A 12 -10.07 -14.00 0.99
CA MET A 12 -11.38 -13.93 0.33
C MET A 12 -12.43 -13.20 1.15
N SER A 13 -12.37 -13.34 2.47
CA SER A 13 -13.33 -12.70 3.37
C SER A 13 -12.91 -11.30 3.81
N MET A 14 -11.78 -10.80 3.33
CA MET A 14 -11.26 -9.50 3.74
C MET A 14 -12.10 -8.40 3.10
N THR A 15 -12.65 -7.50 3.92
CA THR A 15 -13.39 -6.33 3.45
C THR A 15 -12.66 -5.04 3.72
N GLU A 16 -11.70 -5.06 4.65
CA GLU A 16 -10.89 -3.91 5.01
C GLU A 16 -9.53 -4.36 5.50
N GLY A 17 -8.58 -3.45 5.56
CA GLY A 17 -7.26 -3.72 6.09
C GLY A 17 -6.68 -2.49 6.73
N VAL A 18 -5.74 -2.69 7.63
CA VAL A 18 -5.02 -1.58 8.26
C VAL A 18 -3.76 -1.30 7.46
N LEU A 19 -3.58 -0.05 7.06
CA LEU A 19 -2.31 0.39 6.48
C LEU A 19 -1.36 0.55 7.67
N ALA A 20 -0.60 -0.50 7.98
CA ALA A 20 0.17 -0.57 9.21
C ALA A 20 1.30 0.45 9.21
N GLU A 21 2.06 0.52 8.10
CA GLU A 21 3.09 1.54 7.97
C GLU A 21 3.51 1.70 6.50
N TRP A 22 4.06 2.86 6.20
CA TRP A 22 4.77 3.12 4.95
C TRP A 22 6.24 2.78 5.19
N LEU A 23 6.80 1.93 4.34
CA LEU A 23 8.18 1.48 4.47
C LEU A 23 9.16 2.42 3.80
N VAL A 24 8.66 3.37 3.00
CA VAL A 24 9.47 4.37 2.33
C VAL A 24 8.83 5.74 2.53
N ALA A 25 9.63 6.80 2.42
CA ALA A 25 9.13 8.16 2.60
C ALA A 25 8.32 8.63 1.41
N ASN A 26 7.42 9.59 1.66
CA ASN A 26 6.65 10.23 0.59
C ASN A 26 7.60 10.94 -0.36
N GLY A 27 7.39 10.77 -1.66
CA GLY A 27 8.17 11.47 -2.68
C GLY A 27 9.45 10.79 -3.10
N VAL A 28 9.78 9.61 -2.55
CA VAL A 28 11.00 8.92 -2.94
C VAL A 28 10.80 8.11 -4.21
N GLN A 29 11.89 7.85 -4.90
CA GLN A 29 11.89 6.97 -6.06
C GLN A 29 11.91 5.52 -5.59
N VAL A 30 10.98 4.70 -6.10
CA VAL A 30 10.91 3.28 -5.81
C VAL A 30 11.08 2.48 -7.09
N LYS A 31 11.44 1.22 -6.94
CA LYS A 31 11.57 0.28 -8.05
C LYS A 31 10.52 -0.81 -7.89
N GLU A 32 10.06 -1.33 -9.02
CA GLU A 32 9.14 -2.47 -9.01
C GLU A 32 9.74 -3.60 -8.17
N GLY A 33 8.95 -4.13 -7.25
CA GLY A 33 9.36 -5.18 -6.34
C GLY A 33 9.87 -4.70 -4.99
N ASP A 34 10.14 -3.40 -4.82
CA ASP A 34 10.55 -2.87 -3.52
C ASP A 34 9.39 -2.92 -2.55
N PRO A 35 9.60 -3.36 -1.30
CA PRO A 35 8.53 -3.27 -0.30
C PRO A 35 8.28 -1.80 0.03
N ILE A 36 7.03 -1.36 -0.10
CA ILE A 36 6.70 0.06 0.04
C ILE A 36 5.73 0.34 1.17
N TYR A 37 4.89 -0.62 1.54
CA TYR A 37 4.01 -0.46 2.69
C TYR A 37 3.62 -1.83 3.22
N SER A 38 3.07 -1.85 4.44
CA SER A 38 2.57 -3.09 5.02
C SER A 38 1.10 -2.96 5.36
N ILE A 39 0.37 -4.04 5.13
CA ILE A 39 -1.06 -4.14 5.42
C ILE A 39 -1.25 -5.18 6.50
N GLU A 40 -1.94 -4.80 7.56
CA GLU A 40 -2.31 -5.71 8.63
C GLU A 40 -3.73 -6.20 8.44
N THR A 41 -3.89 -7.51 8.48
CA THR A 41 -5.21 -8.16 8.48
C THR A 41 -5.44 -8.71 9.90
N GLY A 42 -6.59 -9.31 10.12
CA GLY A 42 -6.87 -9.90 11.42
C GLY A 42 -5.95 -11.05 11.80
N LYS A 43 -5.19 -11.60 10.85
CA LYS A 43 -4.35 -12.78 11.07
C LYS A 43 -2.87 -12.55 10.89
N SER A 44 -2.48 -11.56 10.07
CA SER A 44 -1.08 -11.39 9.73
C SER A 44 -0.81 -9.98 9.21
N ILE A 45 0.47 -9.64 9.11
CA ILE A 45 0.95 -8.42 8.47
C ILE A 45 1.69 -8.83 7.22
N GLN A 46 1.40 -8.20 6.10
CA GLN A 46 2.07 -8.49 4.84
C GLN A 46 2.68 -7.24 4.26
N GLU A 47 3.90 -7.35 3.77
CA GLU A 47 4.56 -6.28 3.04
C GLU A 47 4.11 -6.32 1.58
N ILE A 48 3.78 -5.15 1.04
CA ILE A 48 3.31 -5.03 -0.32
C ILE A 48 4.42 -4.41 -1.15
N GLN A 49 4.74 -5.05 -2.25
CA GLN A 49 5.81 -4.61 -3.15
C GLN A 49 5.28 -3.62 -4.16
N ALA A 50 6.15 -2.73 -4.61
CA ALA A 50 5.79 -1.76 -5.63
C ALA A 50 5.41 -2.48 -6.93
N PRO A 51 4.25 -2.17 -7.52
CA PRO A 51 3.85 -2.78 -8.79
C PRO A 51 4.51 -2.14 -10.00
N ALA A 52 5.24 -1.04 -9.81
CA ALA A 52 5.90 -0.31 -10.87
C ALA A 52 7.02 0.53 -10.29
N SER A 53 7.89 1.04 -11.15
CA SER A 53 8.96 1.95 -10.75
C SER A 53 8.49 3.39 -10.97
N GLY A 54 8.90 4.29 -10.09
CA GLY A 54 8.55 5.69 -10.19
C GLY A 54 8.60 6.37 -8.85
N ARG A 55 8.08 7.60 -8.78
CA ARG A 55 8.03 8.37 -7.54
C ARG A 55 6.77 8.02 -6.77
N LEU A 56 6.93 7.72 -5.49
CA LEU A 56 5.82 7.38 -4.61
C LEU A 56 5.15 8.64 -4.09
N THR A 57 3.82 8.69 -4.21
CA THR A 57 2.99 9.72 -3.57
C THR A 57 2.07 9.02 -2.58
N GLN A 58 2.16 9.40 -1.32
CA GLN A 58 1.29 8.87 -0.27
C GLN A 58 0.03 9.73 -0.17
N LYS A 59 -1.13 9.09 -0.23
CA LYS A 59 -2.43 9.79 -0.14
C LYS A 59 -3.19 9.42 1.12
N ALA A 60 -2.73 8.41 1.87
CA ALA A 60 -3.38 7.96 3.09
C ALA A 60 -2.35 7.85 4.19
N GLN A 61 -2.80 7.94 5.44
CA GLN A 61 -1.93 7.89 6.60
C GLN A 61 -1.83 6.45 7.12
N ALA A 62 -0.65 6.10 7.59
CA ALA A 62 -0.44 4.81 8.25
C ALA A 62 -1.16 4.79 9.60
N GLY A 63 -1.50 3.59 10.05
CA GLY A 63 -2.16 3.39 11.33
C GLY A 63 -3.68 3.42 11.27
N GLU A 64 -4.26 3.57 10.09
CA GLU A 64 -5.71 3.65 9.94
C GLU A 64 -6.25 2.48 9.11
N THR A 65 -7.53 2.19 9.31
CA THR A 65 -8.23 1.12 8.61
C THR A 65 -8.93 1.69 7.36
N TYR A 66 -8.75 1.00 6.24
CA TYR A 66 -9.38 1.40 4.98
C TYR A 66 -10.06 0.19 4.35
N ASP A 67 -11.11 0.43 3.59
CA ASP A 67 -11.79 -0.63 2.83
C ASP A 67 -10.88 -1.15 1.72
N VAL A 68 -11.06 -2.42 1.38
CA VAL A 68 -10.38 -3.00 0.22
C VAL A 68 -10.74 -2.20 -1.01
N GLY A 69 -9.71 -1.86 -1.80
CA GLY A 69 -9.89 -1.06 -3.00
C GLY A 69 -9.71 0.44 -2.80
N THR A 70 -9.59 0.90 -1.54
CA THR A 70 -9.34 2.32 -1.26
C THR A 70 -7.99 2.73 -1.80
N GLU A 71 -7.94 3.83 -2.54
CA GLU A 71 -6.67 4.36 -3.05
C GLU A 71 -5.89 4.98 -1.89
N ILE A 72 -4.67 4.49 -1.68
CA ILE A 72 -3.82 4.95 -0.58
C ILE A 72 -2.59 5.69 -1.08
N GLY A 73 -2.32 5.65 -2.37
CA GLY A 73 -1.19 6.34 -2.96
C GLY A 73 -1.07 6.06 -4.44
N GLU A 74 0.03 6.51 -5.03
CA GLU A 74 0.32 6.24 -6.44
C GLU A 74 1.81 6.29 -6.70
N ILE A 75 2.22 5.67 -7.79
CA ILE A 75 3.60 5.69 -8.29
C ILE A 75 3.57 6.26 -9.70
N GLY A 76 4.38 7.25 -9.93
CA GLY A 76 4.40 7.85 -11.27
C GLY A 76 5.52 8.80 -11.56
#